data_c90b37bd2e39bea5d8b7f5dc419dbd62
#
_entry.id   c90b37bd2e39bea5d8b7f5dc419dbd62
#
_cell.length_a   1.000
_cell.length_b   1.000
_cell.length_c   1.000
_cell.angle_alpha   90.00
_cell.angle_beta   90.00
_cell.angle_gamma   90.00
#
_symmetry.space_group_name_H-M   'P 1'
#
loop_
_entity.id
_entity.type
_entity.pdbx_description
1 polymer ?
#
loop_
_entity_poly.entity_id
_entity_poly.type
_entity_poly.pdbx_seq_one_letter_code
_entity_poly.pdbx_strand_id
1 'polypeptide(L)'
;MRVLAFTEPATPYQAKFSMPYCIAAAVVDRQVTLETFTDRKFKDRNIVETRKKVHLSFPDVPIWPGLADVGPDTEFVGNPVTIRTTDGRSYSARVDIPRGDPALPLSDDELLEKYRDCARSQLRADDIERSVGLVLGLETVADIGTLMATLGSPLRDA
;
A
#
# COMPACT_ATOMS: atom_id res chain seq x y z
N MET A 1 -2.09 7.21 19.18
CA MET A 1 -2.95 7.41 17.99
C MET A 1 -2.92 6.13 17.16
N ARG A 2 -4.06 5.53 16.85
CA ARG A 2 -4.08 4.29 16.04
C ARG A 2 -4.03 4.68 14.57
N VAL A 3 -2.99 4.30 13.84
CA VAL A 3 -2.82 4.59 12.41
C VAL A 3 -3.91 3.88 11.58
N LEU A 4 -4.31 2.67 11.96
CA LEU A 4 -5.38 1.89 11.31
C LEU A 4 -6.65 1.98 12.17
N ALA A 5 -7.32 3.13 12.12
CA ALA A 5 -8.39 3.48 13.03
C ALA A 5 -9.76 2.86 12.69
N PHE A 6 -9.94 2.40 11.45
CA PHE A 6 -11.26 1.97 10.97
C PHE A 6 -11.36 0.45 10.87
N THR A 7 -12.15 -0.16 11.73
CA THR A 7 -12.55 -1.58 11.58
C THR A 7 -13.64 -1.74 10.53
N GLU A 8 -14.56 -0.77 10.47
CA GLU A 8 -15.65 -0.69 9.50
C GLU A 8 -15.59 0.64 8.75
N PRO A 9 -14.81 0.73 7.66
CA PRO A 9 -14.71 1.96 6.90
C PRO A 9 -16.03 2.26 6.18
N ALA A 10 -16.46 3.51 6.21
CA ALA A 10 -17.67 4.00 5.52
C ALA A 10 -17.37 4.59 4.13
N THR A 11 -16.11 4.86 3.82
CA THR A 11 -15.69 5.47 2.55
C THR A 11 -14.41 4.79 2.03
N PRO A 12 -14.13 4.90 0.71
CA PRO A 12 -12.86 4.45 0.14
C PRO A 12 -11.63 5.10 0.80
N TYR A 13 -11.74 6.35 1.23
CA TYR A 13 -10.67 7.02 1.95
C TYR A 13 -10.40 6.37 3.32
N GLN A 14 -11.45 6.07 4.09
CA GLN A 14 -11.31 5.37 5.37
C GLN A 14 -10.77 3.94 5.19
N ALA A 15 -11.07 3.31 4.06
CA ALA A 15 -10.57 1.97 3.73
C ALA A 15 -9.04 1.90 3.68
N LYS A 16 -8.35 2.99 3.31
CA LYS A 16 -6.88 3.08 3.36
C LYS A 16 -6.31 2.90 4.77
N PHE A 17 -7.11 3.18 5.79
CA PHE A 17 -6.77 3.09 7.20
C PHE A 17 -7.53 1.96 7.90
N SER A 18 -7.93 0.93 7.15
CA SER A 18 -8.66 -0.23 7.62
C SER A 18 -7.89 -1.51 7.36
N MET A 19 -7.29 -2.10 8.39
CA MET A 19 -6.63 -3.41 8.27
C MET A 19 -7.59 -4.50 7.76
N PRO A 20 -8.83 -4.64 8.27
CA PRO A 20 -9.76 -5.64 7.76
C PRO A 20 -10.06 -5.47 6.26
N TYR A 21 -10.17 -4.24 5.78
CA TYR A 21 -10.40 -3.98 4.36
C TYR A 21 -9.18 -4.36 3.51
N CYS A 22 -7.98 -3.92 3.93
CA CYS A 22 -6.74 -4.23 3.20
C CYS A 22 -6.47 -5.74 3.14
N ILE A 23 -6.68 -6.47 4.25
CA ILE A 23 -6.55 -7.93 4.26
C ILE A 23 -7.57 -8.58 3.33
N ALA A 24 -8.83 -8.14 3.36
CA ALA A 24 -9.86 -8.68 2.48
C ALA A 24 -9.53 -8.45 1.00
N ALA A 25 -9.09 -7.25 0.65
CA ALA A 25 -8.66 -6.93 -0.71
C ALA A 25 -7.45 -7.77 -1.15
N ALA A 26 -6.45 -7.93 -0.29
CA ALA A 26 -5.30 -8.80 -0.56
C ALA A 26 -5.69 -10.26 -0.79
N VAL A 27 -6.68 -10.77 -0.07
CA VAL A 27 -7.19 -12.14 -0.27
C VAL A 27 -7.93 -12.27 -1.60
N VAL A 28 -8.77 -11.29 -1.96
CA VAL A 28 -9.61 -11.33 -3.16
C VAL A 28 -8.81 -11.01 -4.43
N ASP A 29 -8.04 -9.92 -4.41
CA ASP A 29 -7.34 -9.39 -5.58
C ASP A 29 -5.88 -9.83 -5.67
N ARG A 30 -5.33 -10.46 -4.62
CA ARG A 30 -3.91 -10.86 -4.48
C ARG A 30 -2.93 -9.68 -4.49
N GLN A 31 -3.44 -8.47 -4.38
CA GLN A 31 -2.66 -7.23 -4.34
C GLN A 31 -3.43 -6.13 -3.63
N VAL A 32 -2.71 -5.10 -3.17
CA VAL A 32 -3.28 -3.86 -2.64
C VAL A 32 -2.59 -2.71 -3.36
N THR A 33 -3.33 -1.99 -4.20
CA THR A 33 -2.86 -0.89 -5.03
C THR A 33 -3.76 0.33 -4.85
N LEU A 34 -3.52 1.41 -5.59
CA LEU A 34 -4.42 2.57 -5.58
C LEU A 34 -5.84 2.22 -6.07
N GLU A 35 -5.95 1.30 -7.03
CA GLU A 35 -7.24 0.82 -7.54
C GLU A 35 -8.10 0.16 -6.45
N THR A 36 -7.48 -0.46 -5.44
CA THR A 36 -8.16 -1.05 -4.29
C THR A 36 -9.06 -0.06 -3.56
N PHE A 37 -8.72 1.22 -3.59
CA PHE A 37 -9.42 2.27 -2.84
C PHE A 37 -10.34 3.15 -3.71
N THR A 38 -10.77 2.64 -4.86
CA THR A 38 -11.79 3.26 -5.69
C THR A 38 -13.20 2.93 -5.17
N ASP A 39 -14.18 3.76 -5.53
CA ASP A 39 -15.59 3.51 -5.19
C ASP A 39 -16.08 2.15 -5.70
N ARG A 40 -15.62 1.74 -6.88
CA ARG A 40 -15.94 0.44 -7.48
C ARG A 40 -15.45 -0.71 -6.60
N LYS A 41 -14.18 -0.69 -6.21
CA LYS A 41 -13.57 -1.75 -5.38
C LYS A 41 -14.09 -1.73 -3.94
N PHE A 42 -14.34 -0.56 -3.40
CA PHE A 42 -14.92 -0.41 -2.07
C PHE A 42 -16.29 -1.09 -1.94
N LYS A 43 -17.07 -1.10 -3.02
CA LYS A 43 -18.40 -1.74 -3.11
C LYS A 43 -18.36 -3.18 -3.64
N ASP A 44 -17.17 -3.72 -3.94
CA ASP A 44 -17.03 -5.10 -4.43
C ASP A 44 -17.54 -6.08 -3.37
N ARG A 45 -18.54 -6.88 -3.77
CA ARG A 45 -19.21 -7.83 -2.89
C ARG A 45 -18.26 -8.84 -2.27
N ASN A 46 -17.27 -9.31 -3.03
CA ASN A 46 -16.31 -10.31 -2.53
C ASN A 46 -15.41 -9.71 -1.45
N ILE A 47 -14.96 -8.47 -1.63
CA ILE A 47 -14.17 -7.74 -0.62
C ILE A 47 -15.02 -7.49 0.62
N VAL A 48 -16.27 -7.01 0.45
CA VAL A 48 -17.20 -6.73 1.56
C VAL A 48 -17.47 -7.99 2.39
N GLU A 49 -17.77 -9.12 1.74
CA GLU A 49 -18.04 -10.37 2.45
C GLU A 49 -16.78 -10.98 3.08
N THR A 50 -15.62 -10.85 2.44
CA THR A 50 -14.36 -11.32 3.00
C THR A 50 -13.95 -10.48 4.21
N ARG A 51 -14.15 -9.15 4.18
CA ARG A 51 -13.87 -8.25 5.29
C ARG A 51 -14.59 -8.66 6.58
N LYS A 52 -15.85 -9.12 6.50
CA LYS A 52 -16.63 -9.58 7.66
C LYS A 52 -16.01 -10.78 8.37
N LYS A 53 -15.14 -11.52 7.69
CA LYS A 53 -14.43 -12.69 8.22
C LYS A 53 -13.07 -12.35 8.83
N VAL A 54 -12.62 -11.09 8.73
CA VAL A 54 -11.35 -10.63 9.28
C VAL A 54 -11.55 -10.23 10.74
N HIS A 55 -10.87 -10.92 11.62
CA HIS A 55 -10.87 -10.63 13.05
C HIS A 55 -9.51 -10.07 13.48
N LEU A 56 -9.52 -8.91 14.12
CA LEU A 56 -8.31 -8.31 14.69
C LEU A 56 -8.18 -8.77 16.15
N SER A 57 -7.02 -9.30 16.48
CA SER A 57 -6.63 -9.55 17.88
C SER A 57 -5.50 -8.61 18.25
N PHE A 58 -5.58 -8.05 19.43
CA PHE A 58 -4.54 -7.17 19.96
C PHE A 58 -3.92 -7.88 21.16
N PRO A 59 -2.60 -8.06 21.21
CA PRO A 59 -1.95 -8.57 22.42
C PRO A 59 -2.13 -7.56 23.56
N ASP A 60 -2.14 -8.04 24.79
CA ASP A 60 -2.25 -7.20 26.00
C ASP A 60 -1.04 -6.29 26.24
N VAL A 61 0.00 -6.46 25.44
CA VAL A 61 1.17 -5.56 25.44
C VAL A 61 0.98 -4.42 24.44
N PRO A 62 1.48 -3.21 24.72
CA PRO A 62 1.44 -2.10 23.77
C PRO A 62 2.11 -2.50 22.45
N ILE A 63 1.34 -2.57 21.36
CA ILE A 63 1.87 -2.87 20.03
C ILE A 63 2.77 -1.75 19.52
N TRP A 64 2.65 -0.58 20.13
CA TRP A 64 3.44 0.60 19.84
C TRP A 64 3.82 1.26 21.17
N PRO A 65 5.02 1.01 21.71
CA PRO A 65 5.58 1.93 22.69
C PRO A 65 5.55 3.32 22.05
N GLY A 66 5.17 4.34 22.78
CA GLY A 66 5.23 5.71 22.26
C GLY A 66 6.62 5.94 21.65
N LEU A 67 6.73 6.79 20.61
CA LEU A 67 8.00 7.04 19.90
C LEU A 67 9.17 7.39 20.86
N ALA A 68 8.83 7.85 22.07
CA ALA A 68 9.78 8.17 23.15
C ALA A 68 10.27 6.94 23.94
N ASP A 69 9.57 5.80 23.86
CA ASP A 69 9.85 4.61 24.67
C ASP A 69 10.49 3.48 23.83
N VAL A 70 10.76 3.72 22.55
CA VAL A 70 11.43 2.76 21.68
C VAL A 70 12.93 2.86 21.93
N GLY A 71 13.43 2.08 22.88
CA GLY A 71 14.87 1.89 23.06
C GLY A 71 15.45 1.02 21.93
N PRO A 72 16.78 1.05 21.72
CA PRO A 72 17.46 0.26 20.69
C PRO A 72 17.24 -1.25 20.83
N ASP A 73 16.80 -1.72 22.00
CA ASP A 73 16.56 -3.13 22.32
C ASP A 73 15.05 -3.48 22.28
N THR A 74 14.18 -2.59 21.84
CA THR A 74 12.75 -2.87 21.76
C THR A 74 12.49 -3.78 20.56
N GLU A 75 12.24 -5.05 20.83
CA GLU A 75 11.88 -6.03 19.80
C GLU A 75 10.52 -5.65 19.19
N PHE A 76 10.53 -5.21 17.93
CA PHE A 76 9.31 -4.97 17.18
C PHE A 76 8.64 -6.32 16.88
N VAL A 77 7.55 -6.60 17.55
CA VAL A 77 6.75 -7.79 17.26
C VAL A 77 5.92 -7.51 16.01
N GLY A 78 6.33 -8.10 14.90
CA GLY A 78 5.60 -7.97 13.63
C GLY A 78 4.17 -8.48 13.73
N ASN A 79 3.34 -8.06 12.77
CA ASN A 79 1.92 -8.40 12.76
C ASN A 79 1.69 -9.76 12.09
N PRO A 80 1.38 -10.84 12.84
CA PRO A 80 1.04 -12.12 12.25
C PRO A 80 -0.34 -12.06 11.60
N VAL A 81 -0.46 -12.69 10.43
CA VAL A 81 -1.75 -12.93 9.76
C VAL A 81 -1.94 -14.44 9.66
N THR A 82 -3.08 -14.93 10.13
CA THR A 82 -3.46 -16.34 10.01
C THR A 82 -4.73 -16.45 9.19
N ILE A 83 -4.69 -17.28 8.15
CA ILE A 83 -5.85 -17.62 7.31
C ILE A 83 -6.24 -19.07 7.59
N ARG A 84 -7.51 -19.28 7.97
CA ARG A 84 -8.11 -20.62 8.10
C ARG A 84 -9.07 -20.84 6.95
N THR A 85 -8.87 -21.92 6.23
CA THR A 85 -9.72 -22.30 5.10
C THR A 85 -10.87 -23.21 5.54
N THR A 86 -11.92 -23.29 4.73
CA THR A 86 -13.12 -24.08 5.02
C THR A 86 -12.87 -25.60 5.06
N ASP A 87 -11.76 -26.06 4.48
CA ASP A 87 -11.32 -27.45 4.54
C ASP A 87 -10.46 -27.76 5.79
N GLY A 88 -10.36 -26.82 6.73
CA GLY A 88 -9.67 -26.98 8.00
C GLY A 88 -8.17 -26.68 7.98
N ARG A 89 -7.58 -26.33 6.83
CA ARG A 89 -6.17 -25.94 6.76
C ARG A 89 -5.96 -24.54 7.35
N SER A 90 -4.77 -24.31 7.91
CA SER A 90 -4.36 -23.02 8.46
C SER A 90 -3.01 -22.59 7.89
N TYR A 91 -2.93 -21.34 7.49
CA TYR A 91 -1.73 -20.73 6.95
C TYR A 91 -1.42 -19.48 7.77
N SER A 92 -0.17 -19.34 8.22
CA SER A 92 0.26 -18.17 8.99
C SER A 92 1.52 -17.57 8.37
N ALA A 93 1.58 -16.25 8.33
CA ALA A 93 2.74 -15.48 7.95
C ALA A 93 2.89 -14.28 8.87
N ARG A 94 4.12 -13.83 9.07
CA ARG A 94 4.47 -12.65 9.86
C ARG A 94 5.39 -11.75 9.05
N VAL A 95 5.18 -10.47 9.11
CA VAL A 95 6.07 -9.45 8.56
C VAL A 95 6.58 -8.60 9.72
N ASP A 96 7.87 -8.68 9.99
CA ASP A 96 8.53 -7.94 11.06
C ASP A 96 8.99 -6.56 10.57
N ILE A 97 9.52 -6.48 9.35
CA ILE A 97 10.00 -5.25 8.73
C ILE A 97 9.16 -4.99 7.47
N PRO A 98 8.46 -3.85 7.39
CA PRO A 98 7.69 -3.52 6.20
C PRO A 98 8.61 -3.25 5.00
N ARG A 99 8.15 -3.60 3.81
CA ARG A 99 8.85 -3.32 2.57
C ARG A 99 9.00 -1.80 2.38
N GLY A 100 10.21 -1.31 2.08
CA GLY A 100 10.54 0.11 1.96
C GLY A 100 11.06 0.75 3.25
N ASP A 101 11.16 -0.03 4.34
CA ASP A 101 11.92 0.37 5.53
C ASP A 101 13.42 0.46 5.19
N PRO A 102 14.21 1.32 5.83
CA PRO A 102 15.67 1.36 5.63
C PRO A 102 16.38 0.02 5.80
N ALA A 103 15.86 -0.86 6.66
CA ALA A 103 16.39 -2.22 6.86
C ALA A 103 15.93 -3.22 5.78
N LEU A 104 14.90 -2.87 4.98
CA LEU A 104 14.38 -3.66 3.87
C LEU A 104 13.95 -2.72 2.72
N PRO A 105 14.91 -2.03 2.06
CA PRO A 105 14.62 -1.05 1.03
C PRO A 105 13.94 -1.69 -0.20
N LEU A 106 13.23 -0.88 -0.95
CA LEU A 106 12.74 -1.26 -2.28
C LEU A 106 13.93 -1.36 -3.24
N SER A 107 13.87 -2.32 -4.16
CA SER A 107 14.75 -2.29 -5.34
C SER A 107 14.32 -1.16 -6.30
N ASP A 108 15.21 -0.80 -7.23
CA ASP A 108 14.89 0.20 -8.26
C ASP A 108 13.68 -0.21 -9.10
N ASP A 109 13.58 -1.50 -9.46
CA ASP A 109 12.44 -2.02 -10.22
C ASP A 109 11.13 -1.89 -9.44
N GLU A 110 11.12 -2.23 -8.14
CA GLU A 110 9.93 -2.08 -7.28
C GLU A 110 9.54 -0.60 -7.11
N LEU A 111 10.52 0.29 -7.01
CA LEU A 111 10.28 1.72 -6.92
C LEU A 111 9.67 2.27 -8.23
N LEU A 112 10.20 1.83 -9.38
CA LEU A 112 9.69 2.19 -10.69
C LEU A 112 8.28 1.63 -10.92
N GLU A 113 8.01 0.39 -10.51
CA GLU A 113 6.67 -0.19 -10.59
C GLU A 113 5.66 0.62 -9.75
N LYS A 114 6.05 0.96 -8.53
CA LYS A 114 5.22 1.83 -7.66
C LYS A 114 4.96 3.19 -8.29
N TYR A 115 5.98 3.81 -8.89
CA TYR A 115 5.82 5.08 -9.61
C TYR A 115 4.83 4.93 -10.77
N ARG A 116 4.99 3.93 -11.61
CA ARG A 116 4.10 3.64 -12.74
C ARG A 116 2.66 3.41 -12.28
N ASP A 117 2.46 2.67 -11.19
CA ASP A 117 1.12 2.46 -10.60
C ASP A 117 0.47 3.77 -10.17
N CYS A 118 1.24 4.64 -9.51
CA CYS A 118 0.74 5.95 -9.10
C CYS A 118 0.45 6.88 -10.28
N ALA A 119 1.32 6.89 -11.28
CA ALA A 119 1.27 7.84 -12.40
C ALA A 119 0.19 7.51 -13.44
N ARG A 120 -0.13 6.22 -13.64
CA ARG A 120 -1.07 5.76 -14.70
C ARG A 120 -2.48 6.36 -14.64
N SER A 121 -2.88 6.89 -13.48
CA SER A 121 -4.17 7.56 -13.31
C SER A 121 -4.14 9.03 -13.74
N GLN A 122 -2.95 9.60 -14.02
CA GLN A 122 -2.76 11.02 -14.29
C GLN A 122 -2.00 11.28 -15.59
N LEU A 123 -1.13 10.37 -16.00
CA LEU A 123 -0.23 10.53 -17.13
C LEU A 123 -0.46 9.45 -18.20
N ARG A 124 -0.14 9.79 -19.46
CA ARG A 124 -0.08 8.83 -20.55
C ARG A 124 1.13 7.91 -20.39
N ALA A 125 1.04 6.70 -20.92
CA ALA A 125 2.11 5.70 -20.80
C ALA A 125 3.47 6.23 -21.29
N ASP A 126 3.49 6.94 -22.43
CA ASP A 126 4.74 7.51 -22.97
C ASP A 126 5.35 8.60 -22.06
N ASP A 127 4.49 9.42 -21.43
CA ASP A 127 4.92 10.47 -20.50
C ASP A 127 5.44 9.87 -19.18
N ILE A 128 4.89 8.74 -18.74
CA ILE A 128 5.38 7.99 -17.59
C ILE A 128 6.82 7.52 -17.86
N GLU A 129 7.06 6.81 -18.97
CA GLU A 129 8.38 6.28 -19.28
C GLU A 129 9.40 7.41 -19.57
N ARG A 130 8.94 8.47 -20.23
CA ARG A 130 9.78 9.67 -20.44
C ARG A 130 10.18 10.31 -19.12
N SER A 131 9.25 10.47 -18.18
CA SER A 131 9.55 11.03 -16.86
C SER A 131 10.50 10.16 -16.06
N VAL A 132 10.36 8.82 -16.13
CA VAL A 132 11.33 7.88 -15.54
C VAL A 132 12.74 8.13 -16.09
N GLY A 133 12.88 8.19 -17.42
CA GLY A 133 14.20 8.46 -18.03
C GLY A 133 14.79 9.80 -17.62
N LEU A 134 13.97 10.86 -17.54
CA LEU A 134 14.42 12.19 -17.11
C LEU A 134 14.84 12.22 -15.64
N VAL A 135 14.11 11.53 -14.75
CA VAL A 135 14.45 11.48 -13.32
C VAL A 135 15.71 10.67 -13.08
N LEU A 136 15.85 9.49 -13.72
CA LEU A 136 17.05 8.67 -13.59
C LEU A 136 18.31 9.29 -14.19
N GLY A 137 18.15 10.19 -15.16
CA GLY A 137 19.25 10.94 -15.76
C GLY A 137 19.30 12.42 -15.37
N LEU A 138 18.73 12.78 -14.19
CA LEU A 138 18.47 14.16 -13.79
C LEU A 138 19.73 15.05 -13.83
N GLU A 139 20.90 14.50 -13.50
CA GLU A 139 22.18 15.23 -13.52
C GLU A 139 22.58 15.68 -14.93
N THR A 140 22.03 15.08 -15.98
CA THR A 140 22.31 15.40 -17.38
C THR A 140 21.20 16.22 -18.05
N VAL A 141 20.11 16.48 -17.34
CA VAL A 141 18.99 17.26 -17.86
C VAL A 141 19.33 18.73 -17.85
N ALA A 142 19.47 19.32 -19.05
CA ALA A 142 19.87 20.72 -19.22
C ALA A 142 18.81 21.73 -18.72
N ASP A 143 17.51 21.35 -18.79
CA ASP A 143 16.39 22.18 -18.38
C ASP A 143 15.33 21.33 -17.68
N ILE A 144 15.14 21.57 -16.39
CA ILE A 144 14.13 20.93 -15.55
C ILE A 144 12.70 21.18 -16.06
N GLY A 145 12.49 22.27 -16.83
CA GLY A 145 11.21 22.56 -17.47
C GLY A 145 10.72 21.41 -18.35
N THR A 146 11.64 20.65 -18.96
CA THR A 146 11.30 19.45 -19.74
C THR A 146 10.60 18.38 -18.89
N LEU A 147 11.11 18.10 -17.68
CA LEU A 147 10.47 17.18 -16.74
C LEU A 147 9.12 17.72 -16.30
N MET A 148 9.08 19.01 -15.92
CA MET A 148 7.82 19.62 -15.45
C MET A 148 6.73 19.63 -16.53
N ALA A 149 7.10 19.87 -17.80
CA ALA A 149 6.16 19.80 -18.92
C ALA A 149 5.64 18.36 -19.13
N THR A 150 6.50 17.35 -18.99
CA THR A 150 6.10 15.93 -19.08
C THR A 150 5.11 15.55 -17.98
N LEU A 151 5.39 15.97 -16.73
CA LEU A 151 4.51 15.68 -15.58
C LEU A 151 3.20 16.50 -15.60
N GLY A 152 3.19 17.66 -16.26
CA GLY A 152 2.03 18.54 -16.41
C GLY A 152 1.12 18.19 -17.58
N SER A 153 1.40 17.14 -18.34
CA SER A 153 0.56 16.67 -19.46
C SER A 153 -0.55 15.75 -18.94
N PRO A 154 -1.77 16.29 -18.65
CA PRO A 154 -2.83 15.45 -18.09
C PRO A 154 -3.29 14.43 -19.15
N LEU A 155 -3.88 13.32 -18.68
CA LEU A 155 -4.68 12.45 -19.51
C LEU A 155 -5.75 13.34 -20.18
N ARG A 156 -5.73 13.45 -21.50
CA ARG A 156 -6.86 14.06 -22.21
C ARG A 156 -8.03 13.09 -22.05
N ASP A 157 -9.15 13.61 -21.52
CA ASP A 157 -10.40 12.89 -21.47
C ASP A 157 -10.68 12.33 -22.89
N ALA A 158 -10.85 11.00 -22.97
CA ALA A 158 -11.24 10.30 -24.18
C ALA A 158 -12.77 10.30 -24.31
#